data_4b3468b81e638379ca108b40a745df12
#
_entry.id   4b3468b81e638379ca108b40a745df12
#
_cell.length_a   1.000
_cell.length_b   1.000
_cell.length_c   1.000
_cell.angle_alpha   90.00
_cell.angle_beta   90.00
_cell.angle_gamma   90.00
#
_symmetry.space_group_name_H-M   'P 1'
#
loop_
_entity.id
_entity.type
_entity.pdbx_description
1 polymer ?
#
loop_
_entity_poly.entity_id
_entity_poly.type
_entity_poly.pdbx_seq_one_letter_code
_entity_poly.pdbx_strand_id
1 'polypeptide(L)'
;MPAKFVLPFAALALGACAGRARTTAVTPAEIPALVQQAHAQPGNAAVRFRLAAALAAANRCDTAVVAAQAGQLLAPEDVMGPLVLGHCQEADGRFDLAFQTYRDFADAHPQARGVAVLRARQQLALRAGAIQNARAALTHEAELSTQPAQPSTLAVLPMTVSGDSTYQPLSRGLAELVTTDLALVRSLRLVERMQVGALLDEMKLGQSGRVDPATAARMGHMLRAERMVQGVATISKNAPVQLSAALVSSDGTVRAGSQVSGPFKGLLDLEKRLVFDVAAGLGIQITEAERQRILAQGPRNLTAFLAYSDGITALDHGDYQAASRAFSASVRADPSFGAAQQGLQTSQAAPTVQGGAGELTTVVQTAEQAATPASEST
;
A
#
# COMPACT_ATOMS: atom_id res chain seq x y z
N MET A 1 19.29 66.59 -54.40
CA MET A 1 19.21 66.02 -53.03
C MET A 1 18.72 64.61 -53.13
N PRO A 2 19.55 63.60 -52.87
CA PRO A 2 19.15 62.19 -53.06
C PRO A 2 18.55 61.63 -51.82
N ALA A 3 17.42 60.88 -52.00
CA ALA A 3 16.73 60.14 -50.99
C ALA A 3 17.48 58.84 -50.67
N LYS A 4 17.74 58.60 -49.38
CA LYS A 4 18.35 57.38 -48.89
C LYS A 4 17.26 56.31 -48.66
N PHE A 5 17.31 55.25 -49.43
CA PHE A 5 16.55 54.05 -49.18
C PHE A 5 17.22 53.24 -48.04
N VAL A 6 16.44 52.97 -46.99
CA VAL A 6 16.83 52.04 -45.90
C VAL A 6 16.01 50.77 -46.10
N LEU A 7 16.69 49.69 -46.41
CA LEU A 7 16.09 48.33 -46.40
C LEU A 7 16.03 47.80 -44.96
N PRO A 8 14.94 47.20 -44.50
CA PRO A 8 14.92 46.50 -43.23
C PRO A 8 15.42 45.06 -43.43
N PHE A 9 16.44 44.70 -42.65
CA PHE A 9 16.87 43.31 -42.46
C PHE A 9 15.80 42.55 -41.72
N ALA A 10 15.12 41.62 -42.37
CA ALA A 10 14.25 40.64 -41.74
C ALA A 10 15.13 39.51 -41.16
N ALA A 11 15.32 39.49 -39.84
CA ALA A 11 15.91 38.39 -39.13
C ALA A 11 14.90 37.20 -39.05
N LEU A 12 15.13 36.14 -39.84
CA LEU A 12 14.43 34.88 -39.64
C LEU A 12 14.91 34.25 -38.34
N ALA A 13 14.09 34.36 -37.31
CA ALA A 13 14.23 33.53 -36.12
C ALA A 13 13.77 32.10 -36.44
N LEU A 14 14.73 31.20 -36.68
CA LEU A 14 14.50 29.77 -36.67
C LEU A 14 14.16 29.34 -35.24
N GLY A 15 12.89 29.31 -34.93
CA GLY A 15 12.38 28.71 -33.71
C GLY A 15 12.65 27.20 -33.73
N ALA A 16 13.72 26.76 -33.08
CA ALA A 16 13.94 25.36 -32.78
C ALA A 16 12.86 24.94 -31.76
N CYS A 17 11.73 24.43 -32.26
CA CYS A 17 10.82 23.62 -31.45
C CYS A 17 11.59 22.36 -31.02
N ALA A 18 12.20 22.43 -29.85
CA ALA A 18 12.61 21.23 -29.12
C ALA A 18 11.33 20.47 -28.75
N GLY A 19 10.86 19.65 -29.68
CA GLY A 19 9.78 18.72 -29.43
C GLY A 19 10.20 17.83 -28.27
N ARG A 20 9.52 17.98 -27.13
CA ARG A 20 9.57 16.96 -26.08
C ARG A 20 9.25 15.63 -26.77
N ALA A 21 10.23 14.74 -26.84
CA ALA A 21 9.99 13.38 -27.27
C ALA A 21 8.92 12.81 -26.33
N ARG A 22 7.68 12.73 -26.84
CA ARG A 22 6.62 11.99 -26.17
C ARG A 22 7.08 10.54 -26.21
N THR A 23 7.45 9.98 -25.08
CA THR A 23 7.65 8.55 -24.94
C THR A 23 6.31 7.91 -25.34
N THR A 24 6.30 7.25 -26.49
CA THR A 24 5.11 6.53 -26.97
C THR A 24 4.94 5.28 -26.12
N ALA A 25 3.70 4.96 -25.76
CA ALA A 25 3.40 3.71 -25.08
C ALA A 25 3.97 2.53 -25.89
N VAL A 26 4.67 1.62 -25.20
CA VAL A 26 5.29 0.46 -25.83
C VAL A 26 4.20 -0.52 -26.27
N THR A 27 4.24 -0.99 -27.50
CA THR A 27 3.25 -1.89 -28.05
C THR A 27 3.84 -3.25 -28.44
N PRO A 28 3.04 -4.34 -28.45
CA PRO A 28 3.49 -5.64 -28.93
C PRO A 28 4.03 -5.63 -30.38
N ALA A 29 3.57 -4.70 -31.22
CA ALA A 29 4.04 -4.55 -32.60
C ALA A 29 5.53 -4.15 -32.69
N GLU A 30 6.08 -3.55 -31.63
CA GLU A 30 7.49 -3.12 -31.56
C GLU A 30 8.45 -4.27 -31.22
N ILE A 31 7.96 -5.44 -30.80
CA ILE A 31 8.80 -6.56 -30.33
C ILE A 31 9.92 -6.90 -31.34
N PRO A 32 9.67 -7.09 -32.67
CA PRO A 32 10.74 -7.45 -33.58
C PRO A 32 11.85 -6.39 -33.66
N ALA A 33 11.49 -5.11 -33.68
CA ALA A 33 12.44 -4.00 -33.69
C ALA A 33 13.23 -3.91 -32.38
N LEU A 34 12.56 -4.09 -31.23
CA LEU A 34 13.20 -4.07 -29.90
C LEU A 34 14.17 -5.26 -29.72
N VAL A 35 13.85 -6.43 -30.27
CA VAL A 35 14.78 -7.59 -30.28
C VAL A 35 16.04 -7.24 -31.05
N GLN A 36 15.92 -6.67 -32.26
CA GLN A 36 17.08 -6.24 -33.04
C GLN A 36 17.90 -5.17 -32.32
N GLN A 37 17.24 -4.19 -31.71
CA GLN A 37 17.93 -3.15 -30.93
C GLN A 37 18.64 -3.73 -29.70
N ALA A 38 18.05 -4.69 -29.00
CA ALA A 38 18.67 -5.35 -27.85
C ALA A 38 19.92 -6.16 -28.26
N HIS A 39 19.91 -6.74 -29.45
CA HIS A 39 21.13 -7.40 -30.02
C HIS A 39 22.20 -6.38 -30.41
N ALA A 40 21.80 -5.28 -31.06
CA ALA A 40 22.73 -4.23 -31.48
C ALA A 40 23.29 -3.40 -30.31
N GLN A 41 22.57 -3.32 -29.20
CA GLN A 41 22.93 -2.52 -28.03
C GLN A 41 22.86 -3.37 -26.73
N PRO A 42 23.74 -4.37 -26.56
CA PRO A 42 23.64 -5.33 -25.46
C PRO A 42 23.76 -4.69 -24.05
N GLY A 43 24.43 -3.54 -23.94
CA GLY A 43 24.58 -2.77 -22.70
C GLY A 43 23.49 -1.74 -22.43
N ASN A 44 22.45 -1.66 -23.26
CA ASN A 44 21.38 -0.66 -23.08
C ASN A 44 20.22 -1.23 -22.26
N ALA A 45 20.16 -0.88 -20.97
CA ALA A 45 19.10 -1.32 -20.06
C ALA A 45 17.71 -0.86 -20.53
N ALA A 46 17.56 0.38 -20.99
CA ALA A 46 16.28 0.93 -21.42
C ALA A 46 15.65 0.13 -22.56
N VAL A 47 16.46 -0.29 -23.55
CA VAL A 47 15.99 -1.15 -24.65
C VAL A 47 15.50 -2.50 -24.12
N ARG A 48 16.21 -3.09 -23.16
CA ARG A 48 15.81 -4.36 -22.54
C ARG A 48 14.50 -4.24 -21.75
N PHE A 49 14.32 -3.15 -21.00
CA PHE A 49 13.08 -2.89 -20.27
C PHE A 49 11.90 -2.64 -21.20
N ARG A 50 12.10 -1.87 -22.29
CA ARG A 50 11.05 -1.69 -23.31
C ARG A 50 10.67 -3.01 -23.97
N LEU A 51 11.65 -3.87 -24.29
CA LEU A 51 11.39 -5.21 -24.82
C LEU A 51 10.61 -6.05 -23.81
N ALA A 52 11.01 -6.05 -22.53
CA ALA A 52 10.33 -6.76 -21.47
C ALA A 52 8.86 -6.31 -21.32
N ALA A 53 8.62 -5.00 -21.34
CA ALA A 53 7.27 -4.43 -21.26
C ALA A 53 6.41 -4.82 -22.48
N ALA A 54 6.96 -4.76 -23.70
CA ALA A 54 6.26 -5.18 -24.91
C ALA A 54 5.89 -6.68 -24.88
N LEU A 55 6.81 -7.52 -24.40
CA LEU A 55 6.59 -8.96 -24.25
C LEU A 55 5.51 -9.25 -23.21
N ALA A 56 5.55 -8.58 -22.06
CA ALA A 56 4.54 -8.71 -21.01
C ALA A 56 3.15 -8.25 -21.49
N ALA A 57 3.07 -7.12 -22.21
CA ALA A 57 1.83 -6.65 -22.84
C ALA A 57 1.29 -7.64 -23.90
N ALA A 58 2.14 -8.47 -24.47
CA ALA A 58 1.77 -9.57 -25.37
C ALA A 58 1.46 -10.89 -24.63
N ASN A 59 1.32 -10.87 -23.30
CA ASN A 59 1.15 -12.07 -22.43
C ASN A 59 2.28 -13.10 -22.57
N ARG A 60 3.50 -12.66 -22.90
CA ARG A 60 4.69 -13.52 -23.04
C ARG A 60 5.59 -13.36 -21.82
N CYS A 61 5.03 -13.67 -20.65
CA CYS A 61 5.67 -13.40 -19.36
C CYS A 61 6.98 -14.16 -19.15
N ASP A 62 7.11 -15.39 -19.65
CA ASP A 62 8.34 -16.18 -19.62
C ASP A 62 9.54 -15.45 -20.24
N THR A 63 9.35 -14.91 -21.44
CA THR A 63 10.39 -14.15 -22.15
C THR A 63 10.52 -12.71 -21.64
N ALA A 64 9.41 -12.11 -21.16
CA ALA A 64 9.43 -10.78 -20.57
C ALA A 64 10.31 -10.72 -19.31
N VAL A 65 10.18 -11.71 -18.43
CA VAL A 65 10.98 -11.81 -17.21
C VAL A 65 12.47 -11.92 -17.51
N VAL A 66 12.87 -12.73 -18.52
CA VAL A 66 14.28 -12.84 -18.94
C VAL A 66 14.82 -11.50 -19.43
N ALA A 67 14.05 -10.78 -20.25
CA ALA A 67 14.45 -9.46 -20.74
C ALA A 67 14.55 -8.43 -19.60
N ALA A 68 13.61 -8.45 -18.64
CA ALA A 68 13.60 -7.58 -17.47
C ALA A 68 14.81 -7.85 -16.56
N GLN A 69 15.13 -9.11 -16.28
CA GLN A 69 16.32 -9.50 -15.50
C GLN A 69 17.62 -9.04 -16.17
N ALA A 70 17.72 -9.19 -17.50
CA ALA A 70 18.87 -8.71 -18.23
C ALA A 70 19.01 -7.17 -18.19
N GLY A 71 17.90 -6.44 -18.16
CA GLY A 71 17.88 -4.98 -17.92
C GLY A 71 18.31 -4.64 -16.50
N GLN A 72 17.81 -5.38 -15.50
CA GLN A 72 18.11 -5.16 -14.08
C GLN A 72 19.58 -5.36 -13.73
N LEU A 73 20.26 -6.29 -14.40
CA LEU A 73 21.73 -6.46 -14.26
C LEU A 73 22.51 -5.22 -14.72
N LEU A 74 21.98 -4.47 -15.69
CA LEU A 74 22.61 -3.25 -16.23
C LEU A 74 22.22 -1.99 -15.44
N ALA A 75 21.02 -1.96 -14.87
CA ALA A 75 20.49 -0.86 -14.10
C ALA A 75 19.76 -1.38 -12.83
N PRO A 76 20.50 -1.75 -11.76
CA PRO A 76 19.94 -2.40 -10.57
C PRO A 76 18.89 -1.58 -9.81
N GLU A 77 18.96 -0.24 -9.92
CA GLU A 77 18.03 0.67 -9.20
C GLU A 77 16.82 1.09 -10.06
N ASP A 78 16.67 0.53 -11.26
CA ASP A 78 15.54 0.88 -12.12
C ASP A 78 14.28 0.08 -11.74
N VAL A 79 13.17 0.79 -11.54
CA VAL A 79 11.87 0.20 -11.15
C VAL A 79 11.25 -0.69 -12.23
N MET A 80 11.73 -0.61 -13.47
CA MET A 80 11.17 -1.33 -14.61
C MET A 80 11.29 -2.85 -14.49
N GLY A 81 12.41 -3.34 -13.96
CA GLY A 81 12.59 -4.78 -13.73
C GLY A 81 11.54 -5.36 -12.79
N PRO A 82 11.43 -4.88 -11.54
CA PRO A 82 10.40 -5.36 -10.63
C PRO A 82 8.98 -5.07 -11.10
N LEU A 83 8.72 -3.98 -11.85
CA LEU A 83 7.40 -3.73 -12.43
C LEU A 83 6.97 -4.83 -13.40
N VAL A 84 7.84 -5.22 -14.32
CA VAL A 84 7.55 -6.29 -15.30
C VAL A 84 7.43 -7.65 -14.59
N LEU A 85 8.34 -7.95 -13.67
CA LEU A 85 8.32 -9.22 -12.92
C LEU A 85 7.03 -9.35 -12.11
N GLY A 86 6.70 -8.34 -11.31
CA GLY A 86 5.50 -8.33 -10.49
C GLY A 86 4.22 -8.38 -11.33
N HIS A 87 4.16 -7.66 -12.46
CA HIS A 87 3.03 -7.75 -13.39
C HIS A 87 2.83 -9.18 -13.90
N CYS A 88 3.89 -9.87 -14.27
CA CYS A 88 3.80 -11.25 -14.72
C CYS A 88 3.35 -12.20 -13.59
N GLN A 89 3.77 -11.94 -12.35
CA GLN A 89 3.27 -12.69 -11.19
C GLN A 89 1.78 -12.43 -10.93
N GLU A 90 1.31 -11.19 -11.11
CA GLU A 90 -0.13 -10.86 -11.01
C GLU A 90 -0.95 -11.54 -12.12
N ALA A 91 -0.44 -11.57 -13.37
CA ALA A 91 -1.09 -12.25 -14.48
C ALA A 91 -1.27 -13.76 -14.24
N ASP A 92 -0.35 -14.36 -13.49
CA ASP A 92 -0.42 -15.77 -13.04
C ASP A 92 -1.28 -15.94 -11.76
N GLY A 93 -1.90 -14.87 -11.24
CA GLY A 93 -2.67 -14.90 -9.99
C GLY A 93 -1.81 -15.03 -8.73
N ARG A 94 -0.49 -14.87 -8.83
CA ARG A 94 0.47 -14.95 -7.71
C ARG A 94 0.67 -13.58 -7.05
N PHE A 95 -0.43 -13.03 -6.53
CA PHE A 95 -0.46 -11.67 -5.97
C PHE A 95 0.48 -11.49 -4.77
N ASP A 96 0.64 -12.51 -3.93
CA ASP A 96 1.54 -12.45 -2.78
C ASP A 96 3.01 -12.30 -3.21
N LEU A 97 3.41 -13.01 -4.29
CA LEU A 97 4.75 -12.86 -4.87
C LEU A 97 4.94 -11.48 -5.53
N ALA A 98 3.93 -10.99 -6.24
CA ALA A 98 3.97 -9.66 -6.83
C ALA A 98 4.13 -8.58 -5.75
N PHE A 99 3.35 -8.68 -4.68
CA PHE A 99 3.48 -7.79 -3.52
C PHE A 99 4.90 -7.81 -2.93
N GLN A 100 5.47 -9.00 -2.72
CA GLN A 100 6.83 -9.14 -2.20
C GLN A 100 7.86 -8.53 -3.16
N THR A 101 7.76 -8.81 -4.46
CA THR A 101 8.66 -8.27 -5.49
C THR A 101 8.66 -6.74 -5.47
N TYR A 102 7.49 -6.12 -5.40
CA TYR A 102 7.37 -4.66 -5.36
C TYR A 102 7.89 -4.08 -4.05
N ARG A 103 7.53 -4.70 -2.90
CA ARG A 103 7.96 -4.27 -1.57
C ARG A 103 9.47 -4.33 -1.41
N ASP A 104 10.06 -5.48 -1.68
CA ASP A 104 11.48 -5.73 -1.43
C ASP A 104 12.36 -4.77 -2.24
N PHE A 105 11.95 -4.46 -3.48
CA PHE A 105 12.63 -3.43 -4.26
C PHE A 105 12.43 -2.02 -3.70
N ALA A 106 11.17 -1.65 -3.37
CA ALA A 106 10.86 -0.31 -2.87
C ALA A 106 11.51 -0.02 -1.52
N ASP A 107 11.72 -1.04 -0.70
CA ASP A 107 12.39 -0.92 0.60
C ASP A 107 13.93 -0.86 0.44
N ALA A 108 14.49 -1.59 -0.52
CA ALA A 108 15.91 -1.53 -0.85
C ALA A 108 16.30 -0.22 -1.55
N HIS A 109 15.40 0.36 -2.35
CA HIS A 109 15.63 1.55 -3.16
C HIS A 109 14.56 2.64 -2.93
N PRO A 110 14.40 3.18 -1.70
CA PRO A 110 13.30 4.09 -1.36
C PRO A 110 13.34 5.42 -2.09
N GLN A 111 14.48 5.78 -2.67
CA GLN A 111 14.70 7.01 -3.45
C GLN A 111 14.73 6.74 -4.97
N ALA A 112 14.49 5.50 -5.42
CA ALA A 112 14.47 5.18 -6.84
C ALA A 112 13.40 5.99 -7.57
N ARG A 113 13.74 6.49 -8.75
CA ARG A 113 12.77 7.20 -9.59
C ARG A 113 11.65 6.24 -10.01
N GLY A 114 10.40 6.65 -9.83
CA GLY A 114 9.25 5.81 -10.11
C GLY A 114 8.84 4.87 -8.97
N VAL A 115 9.52 4.88 -7.81
CA VAL A 115 9.18 4.04 -6.65
C VAL A 115 7.74 4.23 -6.18
N ALA A 116 7.16 5.43 -6.34
CA ALA A 116 5.76 5.69 -6.02
C ALA A 116 4.79 4.85 -6.89
N VAL A 117 5.11 4.66 -8.17
CA VAL A 117 4.37 3.79 -9.10
C VAL A 117 4.46 2.33 -8.61
N LEU A 118 5.65 1.90 -8.23
CA LEU A 118 5.87 0.55 -7.70
C LEU A 118 5.08 0.31 -6.39
N ARG A 119 5.10 1.27 -5.47
CA ARG A 119 4.31 1.22 -4.23
C ARG A 119 2.80 1.20 -4.49
N ALA A 120 2.33 1.91 -5.52
CA ALA A 120 0.92 1.84 -5.92
C ALA A 120 0.55 0.44 -6.45
N ARG A 121 1.39 -0.17 -7.29
CA ARG A 121 1.20 -1.56 -7.74
C ARG A 121 1.26 -2.56 -6.58
N GLN A 122 2.18 -2.37 -5.64
CA GLN A 122 2.26 -3.15 -4.41
C GLN A 122 0.91 -3.15 -3.66
N GLN A 123 0.27 -2.00 -3.49
CA GLN A 123 -1.03 -1.91 -2.81
C GLN A 123 -2.16 -2.59 -3.60
N LEU A 124 -2.15 -2.48 -4.93
CA LEU A 124 -3.12 -3.17 -5.79
C LEU A 124 -2.94 -4.70 -5.71
N ALA A 125 -1.72 -5.19 -5.76
CA ALA A 125 -1.40 -6.61 -5.62
C ALA A 125 -1.81 -7.13 -4.23
N LEU A 126 -1.50 -6.38 -3.16
CA LEU A 126 -1.93 -6.72 -1.79
C LEU A 126 -3.46 -6.85 -1.70
N ARG A 127 -4.19 -5.89 -2.26
CA ARG A 127 -5.66 -5.92 -2.27
C ARG A 127 -6.21 -7.09 -3.06
N ALA A 128 -5.69 -7.32 -4.27
CA ALA A 128 -6.14 -8.44 -5.12
C ALA A 128 -5.86 -9.79 -4.46
N GLY A 129 -4.67 -9.98 -3.88
CA GLY A 129 -4.30 -11.16 -3.12
C GLY A 129 -5.18 -11.35 -1.89
N ALA A 130 -5.46 -10.29 -1.14
CA ALA A 130 -6.33 -10.36 0.03
C ALA A 130 -7.75 -10.82 -0.33
N ILE A 131 -8.32 -10.31 -1.43
CA ILE A 131 -9.64 -10.73 -1.93
C ILE A 131 -9.61 -12.20 -2.39
N GLN A 132 -8.58 -12.59 -3.15
CA GLN A 132 -8.40 -13.97 -3.60
C GLN A 132 -8.30 -14.93 -2.42
N ASN A 133 -7.46 -14.61 -1.43
CA ASN A 133 -7.24 -15.42 -0.24
C ASN A 133 -8.51 -15.51 0.62
N ALA A 134 -9.28 -14.40 0.75
CA ALA A 134 -10.55 -14.41 1.48
C ALA A 134 -11.58 -15.34 0.83
N ARG A 135 -11.72 -15.31 -0.49
CA ARG A 135 -12.60 -16.21 -1.23
C ARG A 135 -12.17 -17.67 -1.12
N ALA A 136 -10.87 -17.94 -1.26
CA ALA A 136 -10.31 -19.27 -1.07
C ALA A 136 -10.55 -19.77 0.36
N ALA A 137 -10.35 -18.94 1.38
CA ALA A 137 -10.59 -19.30 2.77
C ALA A 137 -12.05 -19.65 3.04
N LEU A 138 -13.01 -18.91 2.47
CA LEU A 138 -14.43 -19.24 2.57
C LEU A 138 -14.78 -20.57 1.87
N THR A 139 -14.18 -20.82 0.71
CA THR A 139 -14.39 -22.07 -0.04
C THR A 139 -13.84 -23.28 0.72
N HIS A 140 -12.71 -23.11 1.41
CA HIS A 140 -12.01 -24.17 2.15
C HIS A 140 -12.22 -24.09 3.68
N GLU A 141 -13.25 -23.41 4.14
CA GLU A 141 -13.48 -23.14 5.57
C GLU A 141 -13.51 -24.41 6.42
N ALA A 142 -14.20 -25.45 5.95
CA ALA A 142 -14.29 -26.72 6.67
C ALA A 142 -12.91 -27.37 6.89
N GLU A 143 -12.03 -27.29 5.90
CA GLU A 143 -10.66 -27.78 5.98
C GLU A 143 -9.82 -26.90 6.93
N LEU A 144 -9.88 -25.59 6.76
CA LEU A 144 -9.13 -24.63 7.59
C LEU A 144 -9.52 -24.70 9.06
N SER A 145 -10.79 -25.00 9.37
CA SER A 145 -11.27 -25.14 10.76
C SER A 145 -10.62 -26.30 11.51
N THR A 146 -10.10 -27.30 10.81
CA THR A 146 -9.39 -28.44 11.39
C THR A 146 -7.89 -28.27 11.46
N GLN A 147 -7.35 -27.26 10.77
CA GLN A 147 -5.91 -26.98 10.78
C GLN A 147 -5.51 -26.17 12.03
N PRO A 148 -4.34 -26.47 12.63
CA PRO A 148 -3.86 -25.67 13.74
C PRO A 148 -3.57 -24.23 13.31
N ALA A 149 -3.88 -23.29 14.17
CA ALA A 149 -3.46 -21.90 13.99
C ALA A 149 -1.93 -21.79 13.95
N GLN A 150 -1.42 -20.78 13.27
CA GLN A 150 0.02 -20.51 13.26
C GLN A 150 0.43 -19.87 14.59
N PRO A 151 1.43 -20.41 15.28
CA PRO A 151 1.86 -19.86 16.58
C PRO A 151 2.27 -18.39 16.47
N SER A 152 1.97 -17.63 17.52
CA SER A 152 2.30 -16.20 17.64
C SER A 152 1.68 -15.31 16.54
N THR A 153 0.68 -15.81 15.81
CA THR A 153 -0.01 -15.02 14.78
C THR A 153 -1.20 -14.30 15.37
N LEU A 154 -1.23 -12.99 15.18
CA LEU A 154 -2.24 -12.08 15.70
C LEU A 154 -2.93 -11.33 14.57
N ALA A 155 -4.25 -11.28 14.57
CA ALA A 155 -5.02 -10.43 13.68
C ALA A 155 -5.76 -9.35 14.49
N VAL A 156 -5.73 -8.11 14.02
CA VAL A 156 -6.45 -6.99 14.63
C VAL A 156 -7.66 -6.69 13.77
N LEU A 157 -8.86 -6.83 14.35
CA LEU A 157 -10.10 -6.49 13.68
C LEU A 157 -10.29 -4.97 13.65
N PRO A 158 -11.01 -4.42 12.64
CA PRO A 158 -11.48 -3.05 12.71
C PRO A 158 -12.22 -2.80 14.03
N MET A 159 -11.95 -1.67 14.69
CA MET A 159 -12.58 -1.38 15.97
C MET A 159 -14.05 -1.01 15.78
N THR A 160 -14.93 -1.53 16.63
CA THR A 160 -16.30 -1.04 16.69
C THR A 160 -16.31 0.37 17.25
N VAL A 161 -16.69 1.36 16.45
CA VAL A 161 -16.86 2.74 16.92
C VAL A 161 -18.31 2.96 17.30
N SER A 162 -18.55 3.40 18.54
CA SER A 162 -19.86 3.73 19.07
C SER A 162 -19.92 5.19 19.54
N GLY A 163 -21.12 5.80 19.48
CA GLY A 163 -21.35 7.20 19.81
C GLY A 163 -21.51 8.06 18.56
N ASP A 164 -20.70 9.09 18.37
CA ASP A 164 -20.83 10.03 17.24
C ASP A 164 -20.32 9.38 15.94
N SER A 165 -21.20 9.29 14.93
CA SER A 165 -20.92 8.67 13.63
C SER A 165 -19.82 9.38 12.82
N THR A 166 -19.50 10.62 13.13
CA THR A 166 -18.39 11.38 12.53
C THR A 166 -17.05 10.66 12.72
N TYR A 167 -16.92 9.83 13.77
CA TYR A 167 -15.70 9.11 14.10
C TYR A 167 -15.64 7.69 13.53
N GLN A 168 -16.58 7.28 12.68
CA GLN A 168 -16.55 5.94 12.05
C GLN A 168 -15.24 5.59 11.33
N PRO A 169 -14.55 6.51 10.63
CA PRO A 169 -13.25 6.22 10.01
C PRO A 169 -12.18 5.78 11.01
N LEU A 170 -12.29 6.16 12.29
CA LEU A 170 -11.38 5.69 13.35
C LEU A 170 -11.43 4.17 13.54
N SER A 171 -12.50 3.49 13.12
CA SER A 171 -12.59 2.03 13.14
C SER A 171 -11.37 1.38 12.47
N ARG A 172 -11.05 1.82 11.27
CA ARG A 172 -9.91 1.32 10.48
C ARG A 172 -8.59 1.99 10.89
N GLY A 173 -8.62 3.29 11.19
CA GLY A 173 -7.43 4.03 11.61
C GLY A 173 -6.83 3.52 12.91
N LEU A 174 -7.64 3.26 13.94
CA LEU A 174 -7.16 2.69 15.20
C LEU A 174 -6.65 1.25 15.02
N ALA A 175 -7.34 0.42 14.23
CA ALA A 175 -6.86 -0.93 13.92
C ALA A 175 -5.51 -0.89 13.19
N GLU A 176 -5.31 0.06 12.29
CA GLU A 176 -4.03 0.29 11.60
C GLU A 176 -2.92 0.66 12.57
N LEU A 177 -3.14 1.63 13.49
CA LEU A 177 -2.14 2.00 14.48
C LEU A 177 -1.79 0.82 15.38
N VAL A 178 -2.79 0.13 15.95
CA VAL A 178 -2.57 -1.04 16.81
C VAL A 178 -1.81 -2.14 16.06
N THR A 179 -2.14 -2.41 14.80
CA THR A 179 -1.43 -3.41 13.98
C THR A 179 0.02 -3.01 13.76
N THR A 180 0.26 -1.75 13.37
CA THR A 180 1.60 -1.22 13.08
C THR A 180 2.48 -1.22 14.34
N ASP A 181 1.93 -0.86 15.48
CA ASP A 181 2.65 -0.84 16.75
C ASP A 181 2.99 -2.26 17.24
N LEU A 182 2.03 -3.18 17.17
CA LEU A 182 2.26 -4.58 17.55
C LEU A 182 3.22 -5.29 16.57
N ALA A 183 3.31 -4.85 15.31
CA ALA A 183 4.27 -5.38 14.35
C ALA A 183 5.74 -5.05 14.73
N LEU A 184 5.98 -4.07 15.62
CA LEU A 184 7.31 -3.78 16.17
C LEU A 184 7.76 -4.78 17.25
N VAL A 185 6.84 -5.62 17.72
CA VAL A 185 7.11 -6.66 18.72
C VAL A 185 7.59 -7.93 18.01
N ARG A 186 8.85 -8.27 18.14
CA ARG A 186 9.53 -9.34 17.37
C ARG A 186 8.93 -10.73 17.55
N SER A 187 8.29 -10.99 18.69
CA SER A 187 7.67 -12.29 19.00
C SER A 187 6.30 -12.48 18.35
N LEU A 188 5.73 -11.45 17.70
CA LEU A 188 4.44 -11.48 17.04
C LEU A 188 4.58 -11.54 15.53
N ARG A 189 3.61 -12.22 14.90
CA ARG A 189 3.37 -12.19 13.47
C ARG A 189 1.99 -11.60 13.24
N LEU A 190 1.94 -10.42 12.66
CA LEU A 190 0.68 -9.75 12.39
C LEU A 190 0.10 -10.20 11.05
N VAL A 191 -1.19 -10.52 11.04
CA VAL A 191 -1.96 -10.66 9.80
C VAL A 191 -2.15 -9.28 9.21
N GLU A 192 -1.88 -9.15 7.92
CA GLU A 192 -2.07 -7.89 7.21
C GLU A 192 -3.51 -7.38 7.35
N ARG A 193 -3.70 -6.12 7.73
CA ARG A 193 -5.01 -5.52 7.91
C ARG A 193 -5.92 -5.67 6.68
N MET A 194 -5.34 -5.56 5.48
CA MET A 194 -6.08 -5.74 4.22
C MET A 194 -6.66 -7.15 4.09
N GLN A 195 -5.97 -8.20 4.56
CA GLN A 195 -6.49 -9.57 4.57
C GLN A 195 -7.67 -9.71 5.53
N VAL A 196 -7.57 -9.11 6.72
CA VAL A 196 -8.67 -9.06 7.69
C VAL A 196 -9.88 -8.34 7.09
N GLY A 197 -9.67 -7.17 6.47
CA GLY A 197 -10.70 -6.37 5.84
C GLY A 197 -11.39 -7.12 4.69
N ALA A 198 -10.63 -7.71 3.79
CA ALA A 198 -11.15 -8.47 2.66
C ALA A 198 -12.01 -9.67 3.11
N LEU A 199 -11.58 -10.38 4.18
CA LEU A 199 -12.36 -11.49 4.73
C LEU A 199 -13.68 -11.01 5.33
N LEU A 200 -13.68 -9.90 6.08
CA LEU A 200 -14.90 -9.28 6.61
C LEU A 200 -15.87 -8.87 5.50
N ASP A 201 -15.36 -8.28 4.43
CA ASP A 201 -16.16 -7.83 3.30
C ASP A 201 -16.78 -9.03 2.54
N GLU A 202 -16.01 -10.09 2.26
CA GLU A 202 -16.52 -11.32 1.61
C GLU A 202 -17.53 -12.06 2.51
N MET A 203 -17.36 -12.02 3.84
CA MET A 203 -18.33 -12.54 4.80
C MET A 203 -19.57 -11.63 4.96
N LYS A 204 -19.61 -10.46 4.29
CA LYS A 204 -20.66 -9.42 4.41
C LYS A 204 -20.84 -8.87 5.82
N LEU A 205 -19.80 -8.90 6.63
CA LEU A 205 -19.79 -8.43 8.02
C LEU A 205 -19.25 -7.00 8.17
N GLY A 206 -18.60 -6.48 7.14
CA GLY A 206 -17.93 -5.17 7.15
C GLY A 206 -18.86 -3.99 7.45
N GLN A 207 -20.16 -4.13 7.21
CA GLN A 207 -21.16 -3.06 7.45
C GLN A 207 -21.69 -3.02 8.88
N SER A 208 -21.63 -4.11 9.64
CA SER A 208 -22.23 -4.17 10.98
C SER A 208 -21.34 -3.59 12.07
N GLY A 209 -20.05 -3.43 11.84
CA GLY A 209 -19.04 -2.96 12.81
C GLY A 209 -18.93 -3.82 14.07
N ARG A 210 -19.74 -4.88 14.18
CA ARG A 210 -19.74 -5.79 15.32
C ARG A 210 -19.41 -7.19 14.86
N VAL A 211 -18.31 -7.70 15.37
CA VAL A 211 -17.91 -9.10 15.21
C VAL A 211 -18.08 -9.76 16.58
N ASP A 212 -18.99 -10.74 16.70
CA ASP A 212 -19.12 -11.51 17.93
C ASP A 212 -17.93 -12.48 18.09
N PRO A 213 -17.69 -13.02 19.30
CA PRO A 213 -16.56 -13.90 19.55
C PRO A 213 -16.53 -15.16 18.69
N ALA A 214 -17.70 -15.73 18.36
CA ALA A 214 -17.76 -16.93 17.51
C ALA A 214 -17.35 -16.60 16.07
N THR A 215 -17.79 -15.46 15.56
CA THR A 215 -17.37 -14.95 14.25
C THR A 215 -15.88 -14.60 14.25
N ALA A 216 -15.35 -14.02 15.32
CA ALA A 216 -13.92 -13.74 15.43
C ALA A 216 -13.10 -15.06 15.44
N ALA A 217 -13.52 -16.07 16.17
CA ALA A 217 -12.87 -17.38 16.17
C ALA A 217 -12.90 -18.03 14.78
N ARG A 218 -14.05 -17.99 14.10
CA ARG A 218 -14.21 -18.45 12.72
C ARG A 218 -13.25 -17.74 11.76
N MET A 219 -13.11 -16.42 11.87
CA MET A 219 -12.11 -15.66 11.11
C MET A 219 -10.68 -16.06 11.48
N GLY A 220 -10.42 -16.30 12.76
CA GLY A 220 -9.14 -16.81 13.24
C GLY A 220 -8.71 -18.09 12.52
N HIS A 221 -9.61 -19.06 12.37
CA HIS A 221 -9.34 -20.28 11.59
C HIS A 221 -9.01 -19.96 10.13
N MET A 222 -9.84 -19.14 9.46
CA MET A 222 -9.64 -18.79 8.05
C MET A 222 -8.35 -18.01 7.80
N LEU A 223 -7.95 -17.16 8.73
CA LEU A 223 -6.69 -16.40 8.68
C LEU A 223 -5.51 -17.18 9.27
N ARG A 224 -5.77 -18.38 9.84
CA ARG A 224 -4.81 -19.17 10.62
C ARG A 224 -4.16 -18.37 11.75
N ALA A 225 -4.87 -17.38 12.27
CA ALA A 225 -4.43 -16.56 13.39
C ALA A 225 -4.69 -17.28 14.72
N GLU A 226 -3.66 -17.33 15.58
CA GLU A 226 -3.79 -17.91 16.92
C GLU A 226 -4.71 -17.08 17.80
N ARG A 227 -4.65 -15.76 17.62
CA ARG A 227 -5.41 -14.78 18.39
C ARG A 227 -5.98 -13.69 17.51
N MET A 228 -7.15 -13.19 17.93
CA MET A 228 -7.81 -12.03 17.33
C MET A 228 -7.94 -10.93 18.37
N VAL A 229 -7.61 -9.69 18.01
CA VAL A 229 -7.89 -8.51 18.82
C VAL A 229 -9.21 -7.92 18.37
N GLN A 230 -10.20 -7.91 19.24
CA GLN A 230 -11.46 -7.19 19.06
C GLN A 230 -11.42 -5.89 19.87
N GLY A 231 -11.57 -4.75 19.20
CA GLY A 231 -11.57 -3.45 19.85
C GLY A 231 -12.92 -2.74 19.78
N VAL A 232 -13.20 -1.95 20.81
CA VAL A 232 -14.33 -1.02 20.84
C VAL A 232 -13.81 0.37 21.22
N ALA A 233 -14.19 1.38 20.44
CA ALA A 233 -13.94 2.78 20.73
C ALA A 233 -15.29 3.49 20.97
N THR A 234 -15.56 3.93 22.20
CA THR A 234 -16.74 4.72 22.53
C THR A 234 -16.35 6.19 22.58
N ILE A 235 -16.90 6.97 21.63
CA ILE A 235 -16.53 8.37 21.43
C ILE A 235 -17.80 9.23 21.45
N SER A 236 -17.89 10.12 22.43
CA SER A 236 -18.99 11.07 22.59
C SER A 236 -18.46 12.46 22.91
N LYS A 237 -19.13 13.51 22.43
CA LYS A 237 -18.67 14.91 22.51
C LYS A 237 -18.35 15.39 23.95
N ASN A 238 -19.09 14.91 24.94
CA ASN A 238 -19.02 15.41 26.30
C ASN A 238 -18.62 14.34 27.33
N ALA A 239 -18.08 13.22 26.88
CA ALA A 239 -17.63 12.13 27.74
C ALA A 239 -16.18 11.75 27.43
N PRO A 240 -15.46 11.18 28.41
CA PRO A 240 -14.17 10.58 28.13
C PRO A 240 -14.28 9.50 27.05
N VAL A 241 -13.31 9.47 26.15
CA VAL A 241 -13.16 8.35 25.20
C VAL A 241 -12.83 7.10 26.00
N GLN A 242 -13.44 5.99 25.61
CA GLN A 242 -13.10 4.67 26.12
C GLN A 242 -12.62 3.82 24.96
N LEU A 243 -11.43 3.25 25.10
CA LEU A 243 -10.92 2.21 24.22
C LEU A 243 -10.87 0.91 25.01
N SER A 244 -11.39 -0.15 24.44
CA SER A 244 -11.27 -1.50 25.01
C SER A 244 -10.86 -2.49 23.95
N ALA A 245 -10.13 -3.52 24.36
CA ALA A 245 -9.75 -4.62 23.49
C ALA A 245 -9.93 -5.96 24.23
N ALA A 246 -10.42 -6.95 23.55
CA ALA A 246 -10.49 -8.34 24.00
C ALA A 246 -9.66 -9.23 23.08
N LEU A 247 -9.06 -10.25 23.66
CA LEU A 247 -8.33 -11.29 22.93
C LEU A 247 -9.25 -12.51 22.77
N VAL A 248 -9.51 -12.87 21.52
CA VAL A 248 -10.29 -14.06 21.16
C VAL A 248 -9.32 -15.08 20.55
N SER A 249 -9.29 -16.27 21.11
CA SER A 249 -8.54 -17.40 20.54
C SER A 249 -9.31 -18.06 19.41
N SER A 250 -8.64 -18.81 18.54
CA SER A 250 -9.28 -19.59 17.49
C SER A 250 -10.25 -20.66 18.00
N ASP A 251 -10.15 -21.10 19.26
CA ASP A 251 -11.11 -21.99 19.94
C ASP A 251 -12.34 -21.23 20.50
N GLY A 252 -12.47 -19.94 20.26
CA GLY A 252 -13.56 -19.10 20.75
C GLY A 252 -13.39 -18.61 22.20
N THR A 253 -12.32 -19.00 22.87
CA THR A 253 -12.03 -18.52 24.24
C THR A 253 -11.77 -17.04 24.23
N VAL A 254 -12.54 -16.27 24.99
CA VAL A 254 -12.35 -14.84 25.18
C VAL A 254 -11.58 -14.61 26.48
N ARG A 255 -10.44 -13.94 26.39
CA ARG A 255 -9.74 -13.44 27.57
C ARG A 255 -10.20 -12.02 27.86
N ALA A 256 -10.36 -11.70 29.16
CA ALA A 256 -10.70 -10.35 29.59
C ALA A 256 -9.75 -9.34 28.95
N GLY A 257 -10.34 -8.34 28.31
CA GLY A 257 -9.57 -7.32 27.62
C GLY A 257 -9.16 -6.19 28.53
N SER A 258 -8.31 -5.34 28.01
CA SER A 258 -7.94 -4.06 28.59
C SER A 258 -8.97 -3.00 28.26
N GLN A 259 -9.12 -2.05 29.18
CA GLN A 259 -9.91 -0.84 28.97
C GLN A 259 -9.11 0.35 29.44
N VAL A 260 -8.99 1.34 28.58
CA VAL A 260 -8.36 2.63 28.87
C VAL A 260 -9.35 3.74 28.59
N SER A 261 -9.29 4.81 29.37
CA SER A 261 -10.15 5.98 29.15
C SER A 261 -9.41 7.29 29.42
N GLY A 262 -9.90 8.35 28.79
CA GLY A 262 -9.33 9.69 28.94
C GLY A 262 -9.97 10.70 28.01
N PRO A 263 -9.46 11.94 28.00
CA PRO A 263 -9.99 12.99 27.12
C PRO A 263 -9.70 12.66 25.66
N PHE A 264 -10.61 13.06 24.74
CA PHE A 264 -10.45 12.81 23.29
C PHE A 264 -9.12 13.33 22.72
N LYS A 265 -8.60 14.46 23.21
CA LYS A 265 -7.29 14.99 22.82
C LYS A 265 -6.12 14.06 23.12
N GLY A 266 -6.28 13.12 24.06
CA GLY A 266 -5.30 12.11 24.43
C GLY A 266 -5.53 10.75 23.77
N LEU A 267 -6.33 10.68 22.69
CA LEU A 267 -6.66 9.42 22.01
C LEU A 267 -5.42 8.62 21.58
N LEU A 268 -4.38 9.29 21.10
CA LEU A 268 -3.12 8.63 20.67
C LEU A 268 -2.38 8.00 21.87
N ASP A 269 -2.35 8.68 23.01
CA ASP A 269 -1.77 8.13 24.25
C ASP A 269 -2.59 6.94 24.79
N LEU A 270 -3.91 7.02 24.65
CA LEU A 270 -4.81 5.91 25.02
C LEU A 270 -4.58 4.70 24.13
N GLU A 271 -4.36 4.91 22.84
CA GLU A 271 -4.04 3.86 21.89
C GLU A 271 -2.72 3.16 22.27
N LYS A 272 -1.64 3.90 22.55
CA LYS A 272 -0.36 3.32 23.01
C LYS A 272 -0.52 2.48 24.29
N ARG A 273 -1.30 2.98 25.26
CA ARG A 273 -1.62 2.21 26.47
C ARG A 273 -2.34 0.92 26.15
N LEU A 274 -3.34 0.97 25.24
CA LEU A 274 -4.09 -0.21 24.82
C LEU A 274 -3.16 -1.24 24.15
N VAL A 275 -2.20 -0.81 23.31
CA VAL A 275 -1.20 -1.69 22.67
C VAL A 275 -0.35 -2.41 23.72
N PHE A 276 0.14 -1.70 24.74
CA PHE A 276 0.92 -2.32 25.82
C PHE A 276 0.09 -3.31 26.64
N ASP A 277 -1.17 -2.97 26.92
CA ASP A 277 -2.07 -3.85 27.65
C ASP A 277 -2.42 -5.12 26.85
N VAL A 278 -2.63 -4.98 25.52
CA VAL A 278 -2.85 -6.11 24.61
C VAL A 278 -1.63 -7.04 24.63
N ALA A 279 -0.43 -6.51 24.53
CA ALA A 279 0.80 -7.31 24.59
C ALA A 279 0.95 -8.03 25.95
N ALA A 280 0.67 -7.34 27.07
CA ALA A 280 0.66 -7.95 28.38
C ALA A 280 -0.40 -9.06 28.51
N GLY A 281 -1.60 -8.86 27.94
CA GLY A 281 -2.66 -9.87 27.87
C GLY A 281 -2.28 -11.11 27.07
N LEU A 282 -1.38 -10.97 26.09
CA LEU A 282 -0.77 -12.06 25.34
C LEU A 282 0.37 -12.76 26.11
N GLY A 283 0.76 -12.25 27.28
CA GLY A 283 1.91 -12.74 28.05
C GLY A 283 3.26 -12.32 27.48
N ILE A 284 3.27 -11.29 26.63
CA ILE A 284 4.49 -10.79 25.96
C ILE A 284 5.10 -9.68 26.80
N GLN A 285 6.38 -9.80 27.08
CA GLN A 285 7.18 -8.74 27.67
C GLN A 285 7.82 -7.90 26.57
N ILE A 286 7.31 -6.68 26.38
CA ILE A 286 7.88 -5.71 25.44
C ILE A 286 9.21 -5.20 26.02
N THR A 287 10.28 -5.33 25.24
CA THR A 287 11.59 -4.78 25.60
C THR A 287 11.57 -3.25 25.60
N GLU A 288 12.49 -2.62 26.32
CA GLU A 288 12.59 -1.15 26.33
C GLU A 288 12.82 -0.57 24.92
N ALA A 289 13.63 -1.25 24.11
CA ALA A 289 13.87 -0.84 22.72
C ALA A 289 12.61 -0.92 21.83
N GLU A 290 11.76 -1.93 22.03
CA GLU A 290 10.46 -2.03 21.34
C GLU A 290 9.50 -0.96 21.85
N ARG A 291 9.45 -0.74 23.18
CA ARG A 291 8.64 0.31 23.80
C ARG A 291 8.95 1.69 23.21
N GLN A 292 10.23 2.04 23.12
CA GLN A 292 10.64 3.34 22.56
C GLN A 292 10.26 3.48 21.09
N ARG A 293 10.39 2.41 20.31
CA ARG A 293 9.93 2.42 18.89
C ARG A 293 8.42 2.61 18.79
N ILE A 294 7.64 1.89 19.59
CA ILE A 294 6.17 2.03 19.62
C ILE A 294 5.79 3.46 20.00
N LEU A 295 6.41 4.05 21.02
CA LEU A 295 6.12 5.43 21.44
C LEU A 295 6.52 6.48 20.42
N ALA A 296 7.55 6.20 19.60
CA ALA A 296 8.00 7.09 18.52
C ALA A 296 7.17 6.95 17.24
N GLN A 297 6.39 5.88 17.11
CA GLN A 297 5.61 5.55 15.92
C GLN A 297 4.28 6.32 15.90
N GLY A 298 3.81 6.62 14.69
CA GLY A 298 2.48 7.19 14.46
C GLY A 298 2.46 8.72 14.35
N PRO A 299 1.26 9.30 14.24
CA PRO A 299 1.07 10.75 14.12
C PRO A 299 1.34 11.46 15.44
N ARG A 300 1.85 12.70 15.35
CA ARG A 300 2.13 13.54 16.54
C ARG A 300 0.93 14.33 17.02
N ASN A 301 -0.12 14.43 16.22
CA ASN A 301 -1.33 15.12 16.61
C ASN A 301 -2.60 14.45 16.09
N LEU A 302 -3.68 14.69 16.81
CA LEU A 302 -4.97 14.06 16.55
C LEU A 302 -5.57 14.47 15.19
N THR A 303 -5.37 15.72 14.74
CA THR A 303 -5.88 16.18 13.45
C THR A 303 -5.27 15.40 12.30
N ALA A 304 -3.96 15.16 12.35
CA ALA A 304 -3.28 14.32 11.37
C ALA A 304 -3.83 12.89 11.38
N PHE A 305 -4.07 12.34 12.57
CA PHE A 305 -4.61 10.99 12.70
C PHE A 305 -6.04 10.85 12.17
N LEU A 306 -6.93 11.81 12.46
CA LEU A 306 -8.30 11.81 11.94
C LEU A 306 -8.29 11.82 10.40
N ALA A 307 -7.54 12.74 9.81
CA ALA A 307 -7.40 12.80 8.35
C ALA A 307 -6.74 11.54 7.76
N TYR A 308 -5.78 10.93 8.46
CA TYR A 308 -5.18 9.66 8.06
C TYR A 308 -6.21 8.53 8.05
N SER A 309 -7.06 8.44 9.07
CA SER A 309 -8.11 7.44 9.19
C SER A 309 -9.13 7.52 8.04
N ASP A 310 -9.50 8.75 7.64
CA ASP A 310 -10.30 8.99 6.44
C ASP A 310 -9.58 8.49 5.18
N GLY A 311 -8.28 8.78 5.07
CA GLY A 311 -7.44 8.34 3.97
C GLY A 311 -7.35 6.83 3.84
N ILE A 312 -7.13 6.12 4.94
CA ILE A 312 -7.13 4.65 5.00
C ILE A 312 -8.48 4.09 4.58
N THR A 313 -9.58 4.65 5.10
CA THR A 313 -10.93 4.20 4.75
C THR A 313 -11.22 4.37 3.26
N ALA A 314 -10.87 5.51 2.68
CA ALA A 314 -11.03 5.77 1.26
C ALA A 314 -10.13 4.84 0.39
N LEU A 315 -8.88 4.61 0.82
CA LEU A 315 -7.94 3.72 0.13
C LEU A 315 -8.47 2.27 0.10
N ASP A 316 -9.01 1.78 1.21
CA ASP A 316 -9.59 0.43 1.29
C ASP A 316 -10.77 0.24 0.34
N HIS A 317 -11.58 1.30 0.15
CA HIS A 317 -12.68 1.28 -0.82
C HIS A 317 -12.22 1.52 -2.28
N GLY A 318 -10.94 1.85 -2.50
CA GLY A 318 -10.40 2.16 -3.83
C GLY A 318 -10.76 3.57 -4.32
N ASP A 319 -11.25 4.45 -3.44
CA ASP A 319 -11.43 5.87 -3.75
C ASP A 319 -10.12 6.63 -3.56
N TYR A 320 -9.23 6.49 -4.57
CA TYR A 320 -7.90 7.09 -4.51
C TYR A 320 -7.92 8.61 -4.50
N GLN A 321 -8.97 9.22 -5.07
CA GLN A 321 -9.11 10.67 -5.07
C GLN A 321 -9.46 11.18 -3.65
N ALA A 322 -10.40 10.54 -2.97
CA ALA A 322 -10.73 10.86 -1.58
C ALA A 322 -9.54 10.54 -0.66
N ALA A 323 -8.87 9.40 -0.86
CA ALA A 323 -7.66 9.01 -0.12
C ALA A 323 -6.56 10.07 -0.25
N SER A 324 -6.26 10.52 -1.48
CA SER A 324 -5.25 11.55 -1.73
C SER A 324 -5.58 12.89 -1.03
N ARG A 325 -6.85 13.33 -1.05
CA ARG A 325 -7.27 14.53 -0.32
C ARG A 325 -7.08 14.38 1.20
N ALA A 326 -7.47 13.24 1.75
CA ALA A 326 -7.41 12.97 3.18
C ALA A 326 -5.95 12.84 3.66
N PHE A 327 -5.10 12.06 2.96
CA PHE A 327 -3.68 11.97 3.29
C PHE A 327 -2.95 13.32 3.12
N SER A 328 -3.32 14.12 2.11
CA SER A 328 -2.79 15.49 1.98
C SER A 328 -3.14 16.36 3.18
N ALA A 329 -4.35 16.24 3.72
CA ALA A 329 -4.75 16.94 4.95
C ALA A 329 -3.94 16.44 6.17
N SER A 330 -3.73 15.13 6.27
CA SER A 330 -2.90 14.52 7.31
C SER A 330 -1.45 15.03 7.26
N VAL A 331 -0.82 15.02 6.08
CA VAL A 331 0.57 15.51 5.88
C VAL A 331 0.68 17.00 6.20
N ARG A 332 -0.33 17.83 5.87
CA ARG A 332 -0.33 19.24 6.26
C ARG A 332 -0.40 19.44 7.77
N ALA A 333 -1.16 18.58 8.47
CA ALA A 333 -1.28 18.65 9.92
C ALA A 333 -0.04 18.12 10.65
N ASP A 334 0.61 17.08 10.08
CA ASP A 334 1.87 16.50 10.59
C ASP A 334 2.79 16.10 9.43
N PRO A 335 3.68 16.99 8.99
CA PRO A 335 4.63 16.71 7.92
C PRO A 335 5.63 15.59 8.24
N SER A 336 5.76 15.19 9.49
CA SER A 336 6.66 14.10 9.91
C SER A 336 5.99 12.72 9.87
N PHE A 337 4.67 12.66 9.64
CA PHE A 337 3.94 11.40 9.62
C PHE A 337 4.19 10.63 8.33
N GLY A 338 5.20 9.76 8.33
CA GLY A 338 5.66 9.03 7.15
C GLY A 338 4.59 8.15 6.50
N ALA A 339 3.73 7.49 7.29
CA ALA A 339 2.64 6.67 6.76
C ALA A 339 1.63 7.51 5.95
N ALA A 340 1.32 8.73 6.37
CA ALA A 340 0.46 9.64 5.61
C ALA A 340 1.13 10.12 4.32
N GLN A 341 2.44 10.41 4.35
CA GLN A 341 3.20 10.76 3.14
C GLN A 341 3.18 9.61 2.13
N GLN A 342 3.41 8.38 2.59
CA GLN A 342 3.37 7.19 1.75
C GLN A 342 1.97 6.94 1.19
N GLY A 343 0.93 7.07 2.01
CA GLY A 343 -0.46 6.97 1.59
C GLY A 343 -0.83 8.00 0.52
N LEU A 344 -0.34 9.25 0.67
CA LEU A 344 -0.53 10.31 -0.32
C LEU A 344 0.12 9.96 -1.66
N GLN A 345 1.39 9.55 -1.65
CA GLN A 345 2.11 9.17 -2.87
C GLN A 345 1.43 7.98 -3.57
N THR A 346 1.05 6.95 -2.80
CA THR A 346 0.36 5.77 -3.31
C THR A 346 -0.98 6.13 -3.94
N SER A 347 -1.81 6.94 -3.26
CA SER A 347 -3.13 7.32 -3.78
C SER A 347 -3.07 8.26 -4.97
N GLN A 348 -2.01 9.05 -5.12
CA GLN A 348 -1.77 9.88 -6.30
C GLN A 348 -1.31 9.04 -7.51
N ALA A 349 -0.48 8.01 -7.27
CA ALA A 349 0.01 7.14 -8.33
C ALA A 349 -1.01 6.05 -8.74
N ALA A 350 -1.87 5.60 -7.84
CA ALA A 350 -2.79 4.49 -8.06
C ALA A 350 -3.71 4.65 -9.30
N PRO A 351 -4.30 5.82 -9.60
CA PRO A 351 -5.14 5.98 -10.79
C PRO A 351 -4.40 5.71 -12.11
N THR A 352 -3.08 5.91 -12.13
CA THR A 352 -2.25 5.69 -13.33
C THR A 352 -1.86 4.23 -13.53
N VAL A 353 -2.09 3.39 -12.52
CA VAL A 353 -1.67 1.98 -12.51
C VAL A 353 -2.83 1.01 -12.28
N GLN A 354 -4.06 1.52 -12.23
CA GLN A 354 -5.29 0.74 -12.14
C GLN A 354 -5.66 0.16 -13.49
N GLY A 355 -5.19 -0.99 -13.86
CA GLY A 355 -5.67 -1.60 -15.06
C GLY A 355 -4.97 -2.90 -15.41
N GLY A 356 -5.60 -3.68 -16.29
CA GLY A 356 -5.14 -4.98 -16.74
C GLY A 356 -3.92 -4.91 -17.68
N ALA A 357 -3.58 -6.04 -18.30
CA ALA A 357 -2.39 -6.21 -19.15
C ALA A 357 -2.20 -5.15 -20.26
N GLY A 358 -3.28 -4.50 -20.75
CA GLY A 358 -3.19 -3.40 -21.72
C GLY A 358 -2.64 -2.09 -21.16
N GLU A 359 -2.50 -1.99 -19.85
CA GLU A 359 -2.06 -0.77 -19.15
C GLU A 359 -0.65 -0.88 -18.56
N LEU A 360 0.00 -2.05 -18.62
CA LEU A 360 1.43 -2.14 -18.32
C LEU A 360 2.22 -1.11 -19.14
N THR A 361 1.82 -0.88 -20.41
CA THR A 361 2.44 0.12 -21.27
C THR A 361 2.27 1.55 -20.73
N THR A 362 1.12 1.86 -20.11
CA THR A 362 0.88 3.16 -19.46
C THR A 362 1.68 3.27 -18.15
N VAL A 363 1.75 2.18 -17.36
CA VAL A 363 2.55 2.12 -16.13
C VAL A 363 4.03 2.31 -16.44
N VAL A 364 4.54 1.61 -17.46
CA VAL A 364 5.91 1.75 -17.99
C VAL A 364 6.17 3.19 -18.42
N GLN A 365 5.28 3.77 -19.21
CA GLN A 365 5.40 5.15 -19.66
C GLN A 365 5.43 6.13 -18.49
N THR A 366 4.60 5.91 -17.46
CA THR A 366 4.56 6.75 -16.26
C THR A 366 5.86 6.61 -15.47
N ALA A 367 6.40 5.40 -15.34
CA ALA A 367 7.68 5.14 -14.68
C ALA A 367 8.85 5.77 -15.46
N GLU A 368 8.88 5.64 -16.80
CA GLU A 368 9.86 6.28 -17.66
C GLU A 368 9.82 7.81 -17.57
N GLN A 369 8.62 8.42 -17.53
CA GLN A 369 8.45 9.85 -17.36
C GLN A 369 8.92 10.33 -15.99
N ALA A 370 8.63 9.56 -14.92
CA ALA A 370 9.11 9.84 -13.58
C ALA A 370 10.65 9.70 -13.48
N ALA A 371 11.24 8.82 -14.31
CA ALA A 371 12.68 8.61 -14.40
C ALA A 371 13.43 9.68 -15.22
N THR A 372 12.72 10.45 -16.07
CA THR A 372 13.37 11.51 -16.88
C THR A 372 13.59 12.74 -16.01
N PRO A 373 14.81 13.28 -15.86
CA PRO A 373 15.04 14.52 -15.10
C PRO A 373 14.24 15.64 -15.73
N ALA A 374 13.57 16.45 -14.90
CA ALA A 374 13.03 17.71 -15.36
C ALA A 374 14.22 18.51 -15.90
N SER A 375 14.28 18.71 -17.24
CA SER A 375 15.28 19.60 -17.82
C SER A 375 15.17 20.95 -17.12
N GLU A 376 16.23 21.35 -16.44
CA GLU A 376 16.37 22.68 -15.86
C GLU A 376 15.98 23.71 -16.94
N SER A 377 14.87 24.37 -16.71
CA SER A 377 14.52 25.59 -17.44
C SER A 377 15.32 26.70 -16.82
N THR A 378 16.52 26.96 -17.35
CA THR A 378 17.18 28.27 -17.23
C THR A 378 16.51 29.28 -18.13
#